data_503045a1977ee2da60f5463dec6030e1
#
_entry.id   503045a1977ee2da60f5463dec6030e1
#
_cell.length_a   1.000
_cell.length_b   1.000
_cell.length_c   1.000
_cell.angle_alpha   90.00
_cell.angle_beta   90.00
_cell.angle_gamma   90.00
#
_symmetry.space_group_name_H-M   'P 1'
#
loop_
_entity.id
_entity.type
_entity.pdbx_description
1 polymer ?
#
loop_
_entity_poly.entity_id
_entity_poly.type
_entity_poly.pdbx_seq_one_letter_code
_entity_poly.pdbx_strand_id
1 'polypeptide(L)'
;FIIGLCFGVHFMALLTIPSLGMLYYFKNANKITFKGFIIANLLSVAVLLFIFKMLLPLTLAFFGNAEVFFVNTFGLPFNSGTLIAALVFISFFYFSLRYTKKKNWVNINTGILCVLFVLLGFSSWIMIPIRANANTVINENSPSDARLLLAYYNLEQYPDTHLFYGPMFSDVYAGQDPDIPFIDDKPKYERDLTTGKYIIVNYWEDARYNTHQDHKGFLPRLHNAEYAANYMNF
;
A
#
# COMPACT_ATOMS: atom_id res chain seq x y z
N PHE A 1 2.87 18.34 -4.07
CA PHE A 1 1.84 18.06 -5.07
C PHE A 1 2.41 17.23 -6.23
N ILE A 2 3.42 17.73 -6.94
CA ILE A 2 4.02 17.02 -8.10
C ILE A 2 4.47 15.61 -7.72
N ILE A 3 5.12 15.42 -6.58
CA ILE A 3 5.54 14.08 -6.09
C ILE A 3 4.33 13.14 -5.98
N GLY A 4 3.24 13.59 -5.40
CA GLY A 4 2.02 12.79 -5.30
C GLY A 4 1.38 12.49 -6.66
N LEU A 5 1.38 13.47 -7.57
CA LEU A 5 0.87 13.30 -8.92
C LEU A 5 1.73 12.31 -9.74
N CYS A 6 3.06 12.43 -9.64
CA CYS A 6 3.98 11.52 -10.33
C CYS A 6 3.82 10.07 -9.86
N PHE A 7 3.52 9.87 -8.57
CA PHE A 7 3.20 8.54 -8.05
C PHE A 7 1.99 7.91 -8.76
N GLY A 8 1.00 8.72 -9.12
CA GLY A 8 -0.16 8.28 -9.90
C GLY A 8 0.18 7.75 -11.29
N VAL A 9 1.35 8.12 -11.82
CA VAL A 9 1.86 7.64 -13.11
C VAL A 9 2.79 6.45 -12.92
N HIS A 10 3.75 6.55 -12.00
CA HIS A 10 4.73 5.49 -11.76
C HIS A 10 5.35 5.57 -10.36
N PHE A 11 5.36 4.46 -9.63
CA PHE A 11 5.92 4.38 -8.28
C PHE A 11 7.39 4.79 -8.17
N MET A 12 8.19 4.55 -9.21
CA MET A 12 9.60 4.93 -9.23
C MET A 12 9.82 6.44 -9.13
N ALA A 13 8.81 7.27 -9.40
CA ALA A 13 8.92 8.71 -9.21
C ALA A 13 9.26 9.10 -7.76
N LEU A 14 8.88 8.29 -6.78
CA LEU A 14 9.26 8.53 -5.37
C LEU A 14 10.77 8.44 -5.12
N LEU A 15 11.52 7.70 -5.95
CA LEU A 15 12.96 7.60 -5.83
C LEU A 15 13.68 8.93 -6.13
N THR A 16 12.98 9.92 -6.68
CA THR A 16 13.51 11.30 -6.82
C THR A 16 13.60 12.05 -5.49
N ILE A 17 12.87 11.62 -4.44
CA ILE A 17 12.85 12.30 -3.13
C ILE A 17 14.26 12.39 -2.52
N PRO A 18 15.06 11.33 -2.42
CA PRO A 18 16.43 11.42 -1.92
C PRO A 18 17.28 12.40 -2.73
N SER A 19 17.18 12.38 -4.06
CA SER A 19 17.92 13.30 -4.92
C SER A 19 17.55 14.76 -4.67
N LEU A 20 16.25 15.06 -4.55
CA LEU A 20 15.77 16.41 -4.22
C LEU A 20 16.19 16.84 -2.81
N GLY A 21 16.19 15.93 -1.85
CA GLY A 21 16.67 16.18 -0.49
C GLY A 21 18.17 16.54 -0.49
N MET A 22 18.96 15.84 -1.28
CA MET A 22 20.39 16.14 -1.42
C MET A 22 20.65 17.46 -2.14
N LEU A 23 19.91 17.77 -3.19
CA LEU A 23 19.99 19.07 -3.86
C LEU A 23 19.65 20.22 -2.89
N TYR A 24 18.60 20.03 -2.08
CA TYR A 24 18.23 21.00 -1.05
C TYR A 24 19.36 21.18 0.00
N TYR A 25 19.93 20.09 0.47
CA TYR A 25 21.07 20.13 1.39
C TYR A 25 22.26 20.91 0.81
N PHE A 26 22.71 20.56 -0.39
CA PHE A 26 23.86 21.23 -1.02
C PHE A 26 23.60 22.72 -1.30
N LYS A 27 22.35 23.09 -1.61
CA LYS A 27 22.00 24.49 -1.84
C LYS A 27 21.98 25.34 -0.57
N ASN A 28 21.55 24.77 0.56
CA ASN A 28 21.27 25.54 1.78
C ASN A 28 22.28 25.33 2.90
N ALA A 29 23.19 24.37 2.80
CA ALA A 29 24.21 24.13 3.83
C ALA A 29 25.30 25.19 3.77
N ASN A 30 25.55 25.89 4.86
CA ASN A 30 26.65 26.85 4.98
C ASN A 30 28.04 26.20 4.84
N LYS A 31 28.16 24.94 5.30
CA LYS A 31 29.36 24.09 5.13
C LYS A 31 28.91 22.66 4.85
N ILE A 32 29.46 22.09 3.80
CA ILE A 32 29.24 20.67 3.48
C ILE A 32 30.19 19.83 4.34
N THR A 33 29.61 19.01 5.21
CA THR A 33 30.36 18.10 6.08
C THR A 33 29.92 16.67 5.85
N PHE A 34 30.82 15.70 6.06
CA PHE A 34 30.50 14.28 5.92
C PHE A 34 29.32 13.86 6.83
N LYS A 35 29.31 14.35 8.08
CA LYS A 35 28.19 14.11 9.01
C LYS A 35 26.88 14.71 8.50
N GLY A 36 26.91 15.94 8.00
CA GLY A 36 25.72 16.58 7.41
C GLY A 36 25.20 15.84 6.18
N PHE A 37 26.09 15.36 5.32
CA PHE A 37 25.77 14.53 4.17
C PHE A 37 25.03 13.23 4.57
N ILE A 38 25.55 12.50 5.57
CA ILE A 38 24.88 11.28 6.06
C ILE A 38 23.51 11.60 6.64
N ILE A 39 23.39 12.63 7.46
CA ILE A 39 22.09 13.01 8.06
C ILE A 39 21.08 13.40 6.98
N ALA A 40 21.49 14.17 5.98
CA ALA A 40 20.62 14.57 4.87
C ALA A 40 20.10 13.36 4.08
N ASN A 41 20.98 12.37 3.82
CA ASN A 41 20.58 11.12 3.18
C ASN A 41 19.56 10.32 4.03
N LEU A 42 19.87 10.13 5.33
CA LEU A 42 18.98 9.39 6.23
C LEU A 42 17.61 10.05 6.35
N LEU A 43 17.56 11.38 6.45
CA LEU A 43 16.29 12.13 6.50
C LEU A 43 15.52 12.00 5.17
N SER A 44 16.20 12.10 4.04
CA SER A 44 15.57 11.96 2.73
C SER A 44 14.98 10.57 2.50
N VAL A 45 15.72 9.52 2.91
CA VAL A 45 15.24 8.14 2.87
C VAL A 45 14.08 7.93 3.85
N ALA A 46 14.15 8.52 5.05
CA ALA A 46 13.06 8.46 6.03
C ALA A 46 11.77 9.09 5.48
N VAL A 47 11.87 10.23 4.80
CA VAL A 47 10.71 10.87 4.12
C VAL A 47 10.16 9.98 3.01
N LEU A 48 11.03 9.39 2.19
CA LEU A 48 10.62 8.43 1.16
C LEU A 48 9.86 7.24 1.76
N LEU A 49 10.42 6.61 2.79
CA LEU A 49 9.79 5.48 3.47
C LEU A 49 8.47 5.87 4.15
N PHE A 50 8.42 7.04 4.77
CA PHE A 50 7.19 7.57 5.37
C PHE A 50 6.08 7.71 4.32
N ILE A 51 6.35 8.33 3.17
CA ILE A 51 5.35 8.48 2.12
C ILE A 51 4.94 7.12 1.56
N PHE A 52 5.91 6.27 1.19
CA PHE A 52 5.65 5.02 0.50
C PHE A 52 5.06 3.91 1.39
N LYS A 53 5.55 3.78 2.63
CA LYS A 53 5.14 2.68 3.53
C LYS A 53 4.06 3.05 4.54
N MET A 54 3.85 4.35 4.80
CA MET A 54 2.88 4.80 5.80
C MET A 54 1.80 5.68 5.18
N LEU A 55 2.15 6.83 4.62
CA LEU A 55 1.18 7.84 4.23
C LEU A 55 0.18 7.30 3.19
N LEU A 56 0.66 6.74 2.09
CA LEU A 56 -0.19 6.27 1.01
C LEU A 56 -0.97 5.00 1.37
N PRO A 57 -0.33 3.93 1.92
CA PRO A 57 -1.05 2.73 2.34
C PRO A 57 -2.10 3.01 3.41
N LEU A 58 -1.77 3.80 4.44
CA LEU A 58 -2.71 4.13 5.51
C LEU A 58 -3.89 4.97 5.00
N THR A 59 -3.65 5.85 4.04
CA THR A 59 -4.75 6.61 3.41
C THR A 59 -5.70 5.67 2.68
N LEU A 60 -5.21 4.77 1.84
CA LEU A 60 -6.06 3.80 1.16
C LEU A 60 -6.76 2.84 2.13
N ALA A 61 -6.03 2.36 3.15
CA ALA A 61 -6.59 1.50 4.19
C ALA A 61 -7.71 2.22 4.98
N PHE A 62 -7.54 3.50 5.26
CA PHE A 62 -8.58 4.30 5.93
C PHE A 62 -9.88 4.30 5.11
N PHE A 63 -9.81 4.58 3.81
CA PHE A 63 -10.98 4.58 2.93
C PHE A 63 -11.56 3.18 2.74
N GLY A 64 -10.74 2.19 2.42
CA GLY A 64 -11.18 0.82 2.16
C GLY A 64 -11.79 0.13 3.40
N ASN A 65 -11.19 0.32 4.57
CA ASN A 65 -11.71 -0.26 5.81
C ASN A 65 -12.96 0.48 6.31
N ALA A 66 -13.02 1.80 6.16
CA ALA A 66 -14.22 2.56 6.47
C ALA A 66 -15.40 2.11 5.58
N GLU A 67 -15.16 1.87 4.30
CA GLU A 67 -16.20 1.36 3.38
C GLU A 67 -16.78 0.04 3.90
N VAL A 68 -15.92 -0.96 4.16
CA VAL A 68 -16.36 -2.26 4.68
C VAL A 68 -17.07 -2.11 6.03
N PHE A 69 -16.52 -1.29 6.93
CA PHE A 69 -17.08 -1.09 8.26
C PHE A 69 -18.50 -0.50 8.22
N PHE A 70 -18.69 0.59 7.48
CA PHE A 70 -20.00 1.26 7.43
C PHE A 70 -21.06 0.44 6.68
N VAL A 71 -20.66 -0.24 5.60
CA VAL A 71 -21.56 -1.10 4.84
C VAL A 71 -21.95 -2.34 5.66
N ASN A 72 -20.98 -3.06 6.22
CA ASN A 72 -21.24 -4.31 6.90
C ASN A 72 -21.88 -4.15 8.28
N THR A 73 -21.49 -3.10 9.05
CA THR A 73 -21.95 -2.91 10.42
C THR A 73 -23.27 -2.16 10.48
N PHE A 74 -23.42 -1.11 9.66
CA PHE A 74 -24.63 -0.26 9.69
C PHE A 74 -25.62 -0.57 8.56
N GLY A 75 -25.27 -1.49 7.66
CA GLY A 75 -26.14 -1.84 6.52
C GLY A 75 -26.33 -0.69 5.52
N LEU A 76 -25.36 0.22 5.43
CA LEU A 76 -25.44 1.34 4.50
C LEU A 76 -25.15 0.87 3.05
N PRO A 77 -25.67 1.57 2.04
CA PRO A 77 -25.38 1.26 0.64
C PRO A 77 -23.87 1.30 0.34
N PHE A 78 -23.45 0.54 -0.65
CA PHE A 78 -22.06 0.59 -1.15
C PHE A 78 -21.64 2.02 -1.50
N ASN A 79 -20.38 2.34 -1.23
CA ASN A 79 -19.70 3.64 -1.34
C ASN A 79 -20.09 4.69 -0.28
N SER A 80 -21.06 4.41 0.61
CA SER A 80 -21.43 5.34 1.69
C SER A 80 -20.29 5.50 2.71
N GLY A 81 -19.61 4.41 3.07
CA GLY A 81 -18.46 4.44 3.97
C GLY A 81 -17.32 5.29 3.41
N THR A 82 -17.08 5.19 2.11
CA THR A 82 -16.09 6.02 1.40
C THR A 82 -16.45 7.52 1.46
N LEU A 83 -17.71 7.88 1.29
CA LEU A 83 -18.16 9.28 1.41
C LEU A 83 -18.00 9.80 2.84
N ILE A 84 -18.39 9.01 3.83
CA ILE A 84 -18.20 9.37 5.25
C ILE A 84 -16.71 9.55 5.56
N ALA A 85 -15.87 8.61 5.12
CA ALA A 85 -14.42 8.71 5.28
C ALA A 85 -13.85 9.98 4.62
N ALA A 86 -14.34 10.36 3.43
CA ALA A 86 -13.92 11.58 2.75
C ALA A 86 -14.28 12.84 3.57
N LEU A 87 -15.48 12.91 4.13
CA LEU A 87 -15.90 14.02 4.99
C LEU A 87 -15.05 14.11 6.26
N VAL A 88 -14.77 12.98 6.91
CA VAL A 88 -13.91 12.91 8.09
C VAL A 88 -12.48 13.37 7.73
N PHE A 89 -11.96 12.90 6.61
CA PHE A 89 -10.61 13.22 6.14
C PHE A 89 -10.44 14.71 5.82
N ILE A 90 -11.39 15.31 5.10
CA ILE A 90 -11.41 16.75 4.80
C ILE A 90 -11.53 17.56 6.08
N SER A 91 -12.42 17.17 6.99
CA SER A 91 -12.61 17.81 8.29
C SER A 91 -11.34 17.78 9.14
N PHE A 92 -10.65 16.61 9.15
CA PHE A 92 -9.38 16.47 9.87
C PHE A 92 -8.33 17.48 9.39
N PHE A 93 -8.12 17.60 8.07
CA PHE A 93 -7.16 18.58 7.53
C PHE A 93 -7.59 20.01 7.79
N TYR A 94 -8.87 20.32 7.62
CA TYR A 94 -9.41 21.66 7.87
C TYR A 94 -9.18 22.10 9.32
N PHE A 95 -9.57 21.26 10.28
CA PHE A 95 -9.42 21.59 11.70
C PHE A 95 -7.96 21.59 12.14
N SER A 96 -7.14 20.66 11.66
CA SER A 96 -5.71 20.59 11.99
C SER A 96 -4.96 21.83 11.50
N LEU A 97 -5.20 22.27 10.27
CA LEU A 97 -4.59 23.48 9.72
C LEU A 97 -5.06 24.75 10.46
N ARG A 98 -6.36 24.85 10.75
CA ARG A 98 -6.91 25.98 11.50
C ARG A 98 -6.36 26.04 12.92
N TYR A 99 -6.27 24.90 13.60
CA TYR A 99 -5.75 24.80 14.97
C TYR A 99 -4.27 25.17 15.05
N THR A 100 -3.44 24.60 14.19
CA THR A 100 -1.98 24.87 14.16
C THR A 100 -1.69 26.32 13.80
N LYS A 101 -2.48 26.91 12.87
CA LYS A 101 -2.41 28.33 12.55
C LYS A 101 -2.77 29.22 13.76
N LYS A 102 -3.85 28.89 14.50
CA LYS A 102 -4.26 29.61 15.70
C LYS A 102 -3.20 29.57 16.83
N LYS A 103 -2.48 28.43 16.92
CA LYS A 103 -1.41 28.22 17.90
C LYS A 103 -0.05 28.77 17.44
N ASN A 104 0.05 29.36 16.26
CA ASN A 104 1.30 29.82 15.64
C ASN A 104 2.37 28.71 15.51
N TRP A 105 1.97 27.44 15.35
CA TRP A 105 2.87 26.33 15.14
C TRP A 105 3.26 26.22 13.65
N VAL A 106 4.09 27.15 13.21
CA VAL A 106 4.43 27.30 11.77
C VAL A 106 4.99 26.03 11.16
N ASN A 107 5.95 25.40 11.82
CA ASN A 107 6.59 24.18 11.27
C ASN A 107 5.61 23.01 11.13
N ILE A 108 4.73 22.82 12.15
CA ILE A 108 3.73 21.75 12.11
C ILE A 108 2.68 22.05 11.03
N ASN A 109 2.23 23.30 10.94
CA ASN A 109 1.29 23.72 9.90
C ASN A 109 1.85 23.47 8.49
N THR A 110 3.12 23.83 8.28
CA THR A 110 3.82 23.56 7.00
C THR A 110 3.93 22.07 6.71
N GLY A 111 4.25 21.23 7.73
CA GLY A 111 4.29 19.79 7.59
C GLY A 111 2.93 19.22 7.17
N ILE A 112 1.83 19.65 7.83
CA ILE A 112 0.46 19.23 7.46
C ILE A 112 0.12 19.65 6.03
N LEU A 113 0.50 20.87 5.62
CA LEU A 113 0.30 21.33 4.24
C LEU A 113 1.09 20.48 3.23
N CYS A 114 2.34 20.14 3.53
CA CYS A 114 3.14 19.26 2.66
C CYS A 114 2.46 17.88 2.48
N VAL A 115 1.99 17.27 3.57
CA VAL A 115 1.24 16.01 3.54
C VAL A 115 -0.03 16.18 2.70
N LEU A 116 -0.82 17.20 2.94
CA LEU A 116 -2.05 17.48 2.19
C LEU A 116 -1.77 17.62 0.69
N PHE A 117 -0.72 18.35 0.30
CA PHE A 117 -0.39 18.52 -1.11
C PHE A 117 0.12 17.22 -1.77
N VAL A 118 0.81 16.36 -1.04
CA VAL A 118 1.17 15.02 -1.54
C VAL A 118 -0.09 14.21 -1.79
N LEU A 119 -1.04 14.22 -0.85
CA LEU A 119 -2.31 13.47 -0.96
C LEU A 119 -3.22 14.05 -2.05
N LEU A 120 -3.24 15.37 -2.25
CA LEU A 120 -3.94 16.00 -3.37
C LEU A 120 -3.35 15.57 -4.74
N GLY A 121 -2.03 15.41 -4.83
CA GLY A 121 -1.41 14.84 -6.03
C GLY A 121 -1.78 13.38 -6.22
N PHE A 122 -1.71 12.59 -5.13
CA PHE A 122 -2.06 11.17 -5.12
C PHE A 122 -3.55 10.91 -5.42
N SER A 123 -4.43 11.88 -5.20
CA SER A 123 -5.86 11.75 -5.53
C SER A 123 -6.12 11.48 -7.02
N SER A 124 -5.12 11.63 -7.89
CA SER A 124 -5.16 11.16 -9.29
C SER A 124 -5.49 9.65 -9.39
N TRP A 125 -5.21 8.87 -8.36
CA TRP A 125 -5.59 7.45 -8.26
C TRP A 125 -7.10 7.21 -8.24
N ILE A 126 -7.92 8.21 -7.92
CA ILE A 126 -9.38 8.13 -8.05
C ILE A 126 -9.81 7.85 -9.51
N MET A 127 -8.96 8.16 -10.48
CA MET A 127 -9.22 7.79 -11.87
C MET A 127 -9.28 6.28 -12.10
N ILE A 128 -8.62 5.47 -11.25
CA ILE A 128 -8.62 4.00 -11.37
C ILE A 128 -10.04 3.45 -11.14
N PRO A 129 -10.72 3.70 -10.00
CA PRO A 129 -12.10 3.25 -9.83
C PRO A 129 -13.09 3.90 -10.79
N ILE A 130 -12.87 5.15 -11.21
CA ILE A 130 -13.72 5.78 -12.24
C ILE A 130 -13.64 4.99 -13.54
N ARG A 131 -12.43 4.64 -13.99
CA ARG A 131 -12.24 3.84 -15.22
C ARG A 131 -12.74 2.41 -15.05
N ALA A 132 -12.55 1.80 -13.89
CA ALA A 132 -13.05 0.44 -13.63
C ALA A 132 -14.57 0.36 -13.76
N ASN A 133 -15.30 1.41 -13.37
CA ASN A 133 -16.76 1.50 -13.52
C ASN A 133 -17.22 1.95 -14.92
N ALA A 134 -16.31 2.35 -15.82
CA ALA A 134 -16.65 2.80 -17.16
C ALA A 134 -16.70 1.68 -18.22
N ASN A 135 -16.73 0.42 -17.82
CA ASN A 135 -16.76 -0.76 -18.69
C ASN A 135 -15.68 -0.74 -19.79
N THR A 136 -14.46 -0.37 -19.45
CA THR A 136 -13.32 -0.36 -20.37
C THR A 136 -12.96 -1.77 -20.82
N VAL A 137 -12.43 -1.91 -22.05
CA VAL A 137 -12.03 -3.20 -22.62
C VAL A 137 -10.98 -3.93 -21.77
N ILE A 138 -10.06 -3.16 -21.16
CA ILE A 138 -9.04 -3.67 -20.23
C ILE A 138 -9.36 -3.11 -18.85
N ASN A 139 -9.75 -3.98 -17.92
CA ASN A 139 -10.07 -3.65 -16.54
C ASN A 139 -9.47 -4.72 -15.62
N GLU A 140 -8.14 -4.67 -15.45
CA GLU A 140 -7.41 -5.63 -14.63
C GLU A 140 -7.78 -5.47 -13.16
N ASN A 141 -8.12 -6.60 -12.51
CA ASN A 141 -8.54 -6.70 -11.09
C ASN A 141 -9.74 -5.84 -10.70
N SER A 142 -10.39 -5.17 -11.66
CA SER A 142 -11.63 -4.40 -11.50
C SER A 142 -11.72 -3.57 -10.18
N PRO A 143 -10.77 -2.66 -9.89
CA PRO A 143 -10.74 -1.87 -8.66
C PRO A 143 -11.82 -0.78 -8.65
N SER A 144 -13.09 -1.18 -8.57
CA SER A 144 -14.25 -0.33 -8.80
C SER A 144 -14.71 0.47 -7.56
N ASP A 145 -14.15 0.21 -6.39
CA ASP A 145 -14.44 0.91 -5.14
C ASP A 145 -13.20 1.08 -4.25
N ALA A 146 -13.37 1.73 -3.08
CA ALA A 146 -12.25 2.01 -2.18
C ALA A 146 -11.63 0.74 -1.58
N ARG A 147 -12.42 -0.33 -1.31
CA ARG A 147 -11.89 -1.59 -0.80
C ARG A 147 -11.11 -2.34 -1.86
N LEU A 148 -11.63 -2.42 -3.06
CA LEU A 148 -10.97 -3.05 -4.20
C LEU A 148 -9.74 -2.24 -4.67
N LEU A 149 -9.78 -0.90 -4.55
CA LEU A 149 -8.61 -0.06 -4.79
C LEU A 149 -7.49 -0.32 -3.77
N LEU A 150 -7.85 -0.55 -2.50
CA LEU A 150 -6.90 -0.97 -1.47
C LEU A 150 -6.30 -2.35 -1.80
N ALA A 151 -7.12 -3.31 -2.23
CA ALA A 151 -6.66 -4.64 -2.64
C ALA A 151 -5.70 -4.56 -3.84
N TYR A 152 -6.04 -3.72 -4.82
CA TYR A 152 -5.20 -3.43 -5.98
C TYR A 152 -3.83 -2.84 -5.58
N TYR A 153 -3.83 -1.88 -4.66
CA TYR A 153 -2.61 -1.28 -4.14
C TYR A 153 -1.73 -2.28 -3.38
N ASN A 154 -2.36 -3.11 -2.56
CA ASN A 154 -1.68 -4.12 -1.74
C ASN A 154 -1.23 -5.35 -2.56
N LEU A 155 -1.57 -5.41 -3.85
CA LEU A 155 -1.30 -6.57 -4.72
C LEU A 155 -1.89 -7.87 -4.13
N GLU A 156 -3.09 -7.80 -3.51
CA GLU A 156 -3.74 -8.94 -2.84
C GLU A 156 -4.05 -10.11 -3.79
N GLN A 157 -4.10 -9.85 -5.10
CA GLN A 157 -4.30 -10.86 -6.14
C GLN A 157 -3.03 -11.62 -6.54
N TYR A 158 -1.86 -11.16 -6.09
CA TYR A 158 -0.59 -11.79 -6.39
C TYR A 158 -0.01 -12.50 -5.16
N PRO A 159 0.74 -13.59 -5.34
CA PRO A 159 1.40 -14.27 -4.24
C PRO A 159 2.43 -13.34 -3.56
N ASP A 160 2.64 -13.55 -2.26
CA ASP A 160 3.61 -12.79 -1.48
C ASP A 160 5.05 -13.00 -2.02
N THR A 161 5.77 -11.91 -2.22
CA THR A 161 7.19 -11.95 -2.62
C THR A 161 8.09 -11.89 -1.40
N HIS A 162 8.86 -12.93 -1.19
CA HIS A 162 9.81 -13.02 -0.08
C HIS A 162 11.20 -12.54 -0.50
N LEU A 163 11.65 -11.36 0.02
CA LEU A 163 12.93 -10.76 -0.36
C LEU A 163 14.12 -11.28 0.47
N PHE A 164 13.93 -11.45 1.77
CA PHE A 164 15.02 -11.75 2.71
C PHE A 164 14.95 -13.14 3.31
N TYR A 165 13.75 -13.63 3.63
CA TYR A 165 13.52 -14.93 4.21
C TYR A 165 12.18 -15.48 3.73
N GLY A 166 12.17 -16.73 3.27
CA GLY A 166 10.96 -17.33 2.73
C GLY A 166 11.20 -18.72 2.15
N PRO A 167 10.20 -19.27 1.45
CA PRO A 167 10.26 -20.62 0.91
C PRO A 167 11.36 -20.77 -0.15
N MET A 168 12.03 -21.92 -0.14
CA MET A 168 13.02 -22.34 -1.13
C MET A 168 12.67 -23.75 -1.58
N PHE A 169 12.16 -23.87 -2.78
CA PHE A 169 11.77 -25.17 -3.35
C PHE A 169 12.98 -25.82 -4.00
N SER A 170 13.80 -26.50 -3.18
CA SER A 170 14.93 -27.29 -3.64
C SER A 170 14.60 -28.76 -3.93
N ASP A 171 13.34 -29.16 -3.66
CA ASP A 171 12.79 -30.49 -3.90
C ASP A 171 11.32 -30.37 -4.32
N VAL A 172 10.84 -31.23 -5.22
CA VAL A 172 9.45 -31.21 -5.71
C VAL A 172 8.45 -31.46 -4.56
N TYR A 173 8.85 -32.24 -3.58
CA TYR A 173 8.02 -32.56 -2.40
C TYR A 173 8.29 -31.64 -1.20
N ALA A 174 9.28 -30.79 -1.30
CA ALA A 174 9.68 -29.87 -0.27
C ALA A 174 8.83 -28.59 -0.35
N GLY A 175 7.96 -28.36 0.53
CA GLY A 175 7.27 -27.09 0.52
C GLY A 175 6.10 -27.00 1.45
N GLN A 176 5.38 -28.06 1.65
CA GLN A 176 4.20 -28.06 2.50
C GLN A 176 4.50 -28.63 3.88
N ASP A 177 3.91 -28.01 4.87
CA ASP A 177 3.85 -28.58 6.21
C ASP A 177 3.00 -29.84 6.18
N PRO A 178 3.50 -30.99 6.73
CA PRO A 178 2.79 -32.26 6.64
C PRO A 178 1.52 -32.30 7.48
N ASP A 179 1.45 -31.51 8.56
CA ASP A 179 0.31 -31.49 9.48
C ASP A 179 -0.74 -30.46 9.04
N ILE A 180 -0.28 -29.29 8.57
CA ILE A 180 -1.14 -28.19 8.13
C ILE A 180 -0.63 -27.68 6.77
N PRO A 181 -0.95 -28.36 5.67
CA PRO A 181 -0.39 -28.06 4.35
C PRO A 181 -0.89 -26.73 3.74
N PHE A 182 -2.02 -26.24 4.20
CA PHE A 182 -2.62 -24.98 3.73
C PHE A 182 -3.00 -24.10 4.88
N ILE A 183 -2.87 -22.79 4.69
CA ILE A 183 -3.29 -21.76 5.67
C ILE A 183 -4.08 -20.67 4.97
N ASP A 184 -4.94 -20.00 5.72
CA ASP A 184 -5.69 -18.85 5.21
C ASP A 184 -4.74 -17.71 4.81
N ASP A 185 -5.07 -17.08 3.70
CA ASP A 185 -4.43 -15.86 3.24
C ASP A 185 -5.10 -14.62 3.87
N LYS A 186 -4.59 -13.44 3.53
CA LYS A 186 -5.25 -12.17 3.89
C LYS A 186 -6.67 -12.14 3.34
N PRO A 187 -7.66 -11.64 4.13
CA PRO A 187 -9.06 -11.65 3.71
C PRO A 187 -9.28 -10.83 2.43
N LYS A 188 -9.80 -11.51 1.39
CA LYS A 188 -10.21 -10.90 0.12
C LYS A 188 -11.70 -10.60 0.19
N TYR A 189 -12.05 -9.34 -0.04
CA TYR A 189 -13.43 -8.88 0.05
C TYR A 189 -14.05 -8.72 -1.33
N GLU A 190 -15.27 -9.23 -1.50
CA GLU A 190 -16.11 -9.00 -2.67
C GLU A 190 -17.47 -8.43 -2.27
N ARG A 191 -18.12 -7.73 -3.20
CA ARG A 191 -19.48 -7.21 -3.01
C ARG A 191 -20.48 -8.31 -3.26
N ASP A 192 -21.28 -8.63 -2.27
CA ASP A 192 -22.47 -9.45 -2.45
C ASP A 192 -23.68 -8.54 -2.68
N LEU A 193 -24.15 -8.50 -3.92
CA LEU A 193 -25.29 -7.68 -4.33
C LEU A 193 -26.60 -8.19 -3.76
N THR A 194 -26.67 -9.46 -3.32
CA THR A 194 -27.87 -10.07 -2.76
C THR A 194 -28.10 -9.65 -1.32
N THR A 195 -27.04 -9.62 -0.53
CA THR A 195 -27.08 -9.21 0.88
C THR A 195 -26.76 -7.73 1.09
N GLY A 196 -26.23 -7.04 0.07
CA GLY A 196 -25.78 -5.65 0.15
C GLY A 196 -24.54 -5.47 1.05
N LYS A 197 -23.72 -6.49 1.22
CA LYS A 197 -22.55 -6.49 2.11
C LYS A 197 -21.28 -6.91 1.38
N TYR A 198 -20.14 -6.58 1.99
CA TYR A 198 -18.85 -7.18 1.62
C TYR A 198 -18.71 -8.53 2.30
N ILE A 199 -18.45 -9.57 1.53
CA ILE A 199 -18.15 -10.92 2.00
C ILE A 199 -16.66 -11.22 1.81
N ILE A 200 -16.12 -12.09 2.67
CA ILE A 200 -14.76 -12.61 2.50
C ILE A 200 -14.87 -13.89 1.67
N VAL A 201 -14.12 -13.96 0.58
CA VAL A 201 -14.23 -15.03 -0.42
C VAL A 201 -13.12 -16.08 -0.34
N ASN A 202 -12.15 -15.90 0.56
CA ASN A 202 -11.01 -16.79 0.72
C ASN A 202 -10.87 -17.37 2.15
N TYR A 203 -11.98 -17.78 2.74
CA TYR A 203 -12.00 -18.51 4.02
C TYR A 203 -11.76 -20.00 3.83
N TRP A 204 -10.68 -20.38 3.16
CA TRP A 204 -10.36 -21.79 2.96
C TRP A 204 -8.97 -22.10 3.47
N GLU A 205 -8.82 -23.27 4.05
CA GLU A 205 -7.54 -23.79 4.53
C GLU A 205 -6.50 -23.91 3.40
N ASP A 206 -6.94 -24.00 2.14
CA ASP A 206 -6.12 -24.09 0.95
C ASP A 206 -5.85 -22.74 0.26
N ALA A 207 -6.10 -21.62 0.94
CA ALA A 207 -5.89 -20.29 0.37
C ALA A 207 -4.45 -20.03 -0.06
N ARG A 208 -3.46 -20.56 0.68
CA ARG A 208 -2.04 -20.59 0.30
C ARG A 208 -1.30 -21.78 0.92
N TYR A 209 -0.19 -22.16 0.30
CA TYR A 209 0.67 -23.20 0.86
C TYR A 209 1.32 -22.76 2.16
N ASN A 210 1.24 -23.62 3.17
CA ASN A 210 2.02 -23.49 4.39
C ASN A 210 3.36 -24.18 4.19
N THR A 211 4.40 -23.42 3.94
CA THR A 211 5.73 -23.96 3.68
C THR A 211 6.36 -24.46 4.98
N HIS A 212 6.84 -25.71 4.99
CA HIS A 212 7.57 -26.28 6.12
C HIS A 212 8.82 -25.44 6.44
N GLN A 213 9.20 -25.38 7.72
CA GLN A 213 10.29 -24.51 8.19
C GLN A 213 11.65 -24.90 7.59
N ASP A 214 11.89 -26.19 7.37
CA ASP A 214 13.14 -26.72 6.82
C ASP A 214 13.37 -26.27 5.36
N HIS A 215 12.31 -25.83 4.69
CA HIS A 215 12.35 -25.32 3.32
C HIS A 215 12.29 -23.78 3.25
N LYS A 216 12.57 -23.11 4.36
CA LYS A 216 12.70 -21.65 4.41
C LYS A 216 14.16 -21.27 4.59
N GLY A 217 14.61 -20.26 3.85
CA GLY A 217 15.98 -19.79 3.91
C GLY A 217 16.13 -18.29 3.68
N PHE A 218 17.34 -17.80 3.90
CA PHE A 218 17.71 -16.42 3.63
C PHE A 218 17.92 -16.19 2.13
N LEU A 219 17.45 -15.02 1.65
CA LEU A 219 17.53 -14.59 0.25
C LEU A 219 16.95 -15.65 -0.70
N PRO A 220 15.67 -16.03 -0.53
CA PRO A 220 15.08 -17.11 -1.30
C PRO A 220 15.08 -16.77 -2.78
N ARG A 221 15.78 -17.59 -3.58
CA ARG A 221 15.83 -17.47 -5.05
C ARG A 221 14.99 -18.54 -5.73
N LEU A 222 14.84 -19.68 -5.08
CA LEU A 222 14.08 -20.83 -5.54
C LEU A 222 12.70 -20.84 -4.86
N HIS A 223 11.92 -19.79 -5.04
CA HIS A 223 10.70 -19.55 -4.26
C HIS A 223 9.41 -19.95 -4.99
N ASN A 224 9.47 -20.37 -6.24
CA ASN A 224 8.30 -20.77 -7.00
C ASN A 224 8.19 -22.29 -7.10
N ALA A 225 7.15 -22.87 -6.49
CA ALA A 225 6.91 -24.30 -6.48
C ALA A 225 6.72 -24.91 -7.89
N GLU A 226 6.16 -24.14 -8.83
CA GLU A 226 5.95 -24.63 -10.22
C GLU A 226 7.26 -24.91 -10.96
N TYR A 227 8.34 -24.24 -10.57
CA TYR A 227 9.66 -24.40 -11.15
C TYR A 227 10.58 -25.32 -10.33
N ALA A 228 10.08 -25.98 -9.28
CA ALA A 228 10.92 -26.83 -8.43
C ALA A 228 11.70 -27.89 -9.21
N ALA A 229 11.07 -28.55 -10.19
CA ALA A 229 11.73 -29.52 -11.06
C ALA A 229 12.86 -28.90 -11.91
N ASN A 230 12.71 -27.66 -12.36
CA ASN A 230 13.75 -26.96 -13.09
C ASN A 230 14.94 -26.60 -12.18
N TYR A 231 14.65 -26.19 -10.94
CA TYR A 231 15.70 -25.86 -9.96
C TYR A 231 16.58 -27.06 -9.60
N MET A 232 16.00 -28.28 -9.62
CA MET A 232 16.74 -29.51 -9.33
C MET A 232 17.63 -29.98 -10.50
N ASN A 233 17.42 -29.47 -11.71
CA ASN A 233 18.19 -29.83 -12.90
C ASN A 233 19.43 -28.92 -13.09
N PHE A 234 19.64 -27.93 -12.25
CA PHE A 234 20.80 -27.03 -12.22
C PHE A 234 21.69 -27.29 -11.01
#